data_e786f69f2d136bf62a6cd675d823d257
#
_entry.id   e786f69f2d136bf62a6cd675d823d257
#
_cell.length_a   1.000
_cell.length_b   1.000
_cell.length_c   1.000
_cell.angle_alpha   90.00
_cell.angle_beta   90.00
_cell.angle_gamma   90.00
#
_symmetry.space_group_name_H-M   'P 1'
#
loop_
_entity.id
_entity.type
_entity.pdbx_description
1 polymer ?
#
loop_
_entity_poly.entity_id
_entity_poly.type
_entity_poly.pdbx_seq_one_letter_code
_entity_poly.pdbx_strand_id
1 'polypeptide(L)'
;MRSFFCETIGTPGAAAELEEREAEHLFRVLRAAPGDEVMLLDGRGGRAAAVVRPGRRLEVLRYERVAPEHPELHLYCAMPRRNRLDAMLTQAVEVGAAAIHPVRFARSVAESEPGERWLLHLREGCKQSGNPYLPKLFPTRPFADALAEAAASNSLCCYGAIGEAEPFAAPAGSVDAVGWFVGPEGGFTPEETERFRAAGVKPLNLGPHVLRLETAAVCGLAVLRRILRAAPAVALAAALFAGGCGREGGAVTPRHPLLVKAEYYREHNDPALARQFYRRLLRGHPEAAEVHLRLATLCDESLELPVEALYHYDEYLRLTPKGTPGRASAADYRRLAAERFRRDDSAESERLREENRMLRRQLVTLKRLLSERPPQL
;
A
#
# COMPACT_ATOMS: atom_id res chain seq x y z
N MET A 1 5.66 5.03 21.12
CA MET A 1 6.75 6.00 21.37
C MET A 1 6.54 7.17 20.42
N ARG A 2 6.67 8.44 20.86
CA ARG A 2 6.48 9.63 20.01
C ARG A 2 7.80 10.00 19.35
N SER A 3 7.74 10.47 18.09
CA SER A 3 8.94 10.81 17.32
C SER A 3 9.15 12.31 17.20
N PHE A 4 10.42 12.73 17.21
CA PHE A 4 10.85 14.12 17.11
C PHE A 4 12.02 14.23 16.12
N PHE A 5 12.12 15.36 15.43
CA PHE A 5 13.29 15.65 14.61
C PHE A 5 14.45 16.15 15.45
N CYS A 6 15.64 15.62 15.14
CA CYS A 6 16.89 16.00 15.76
C CYS A 6 17.98 16.01 14.68
N GLU A 7 18.51 17.17 14.32
CA GLU A 7 19.47 17.30 13.22
C GLU A 7 20.74 16.47 13.41
N THR A 8 21.17 16.34 14.66
CA THR A 8 22.36 15.57 15.01
C THR A 8 22.03 14.62 16.15
N ILE A 9 21.98 13.33 15.82
CA ILE A 9 21.80 12.28 16.81
C ILE A 9 23.18 11.76 17.20
N GLY A 10 23.56 11.91 18.47
CA GLY A 10 24.79 11.39 19.01
C GLY A 10 24.81 9.88 19.20
N THR A 11 25.94 9.35 19.66
CA THR A 11 26.09 7.94 20.04
C THR A 11 25.34 7.63 21.34
N PRO A 12 25.04 6.36 21.67
CA PRO A 12 24.47 5.99 22.95
C PRO A 12 25.24 6.57 24.14
N GLY A 13 24.52 7.15 25.11
CA GLY A 13 25.04 7.90 26.24
C GLY A 13 25.26 9.39 25.98
N ALA A 14 25.25 9.85 24.74
CA ALA A 14 25.38 11.28 24.42
C ALA A 14 24.08 12.04 24.66
N ALA A 15 24.20 13.35 24.92
CA ALA A 15 23.06 14.24 24.94
C ALA A 15 22.57 14.49 23.48
N ALA A 16 21.24 14.60 23.31
CA ALA A 16 20.63 15.02 22.06
C ALA A 16 19.93 16.37 22.27
N GLU A 17 20.09 17.27 21.30
CA GLU A 17 19.48 18.58 21.30
C GLU A 17 18.40 18.64 20.21
N LEU A 18 17.18 18.99 20.64
CA LEU A 18 16.07 19.21 19.71
C LEU A 18 16.09 20.67 19.22
N GLU A 19 15.59 20.88 18.01
CA GLU A 19 15.20 22.21 17.55
C GLU A 19 14.20 22.83 18.55
N GLU A 20 14.23 24.15 18.71
CA GLU A 20 13.42 24.88 19.71
C GLU A 20 11.94 24.48 19.65
N ARG A 21 11.37 24.40 18.44
CA ARG A 21 9.97 24.01 18.22
C ARG A 21 9.67 22.57 18.68
N GLU A 22 10.57 21.63 18.41
CA GLU A 22 10.43 20.23 18.83
C GLU A 22 10.58 20.11 20.35
N ALA A 23 11.51 20.86 20.95
CA ALA A 23 11.69 20.92 22.39
C ALA A 23 10.47 21.54 23.10
N GLU A 24 9.92 22.63 22.55
CA GLU A 24 8.68 23.23 23.08
C GLU A 24 7.51 22.23 23.01
N HIS A 25 7.36 21.54 21.89
CA HIS A 25 6.33 20.51 21.75
C HIS A 25 6.50 19.40 22.78
N LEU A 26 7.71 18.85 22.94
CA LEU A 26 7.99 17.79 23.89
C LEU A 26 7.73 18.22 25.36
N PHE A 27 8.33 19.34 25.79
CA PHE A 27 8.38 19.69 27.19
C PHE A 27 7.21 20.57 27.65
N ARG A 28 6.64 21.41 26.77
CA ARG A 28 5.56 22.32 27.12
C ARG A 28 4.18 21.77 26.77
N VAL A 29 4.03 21.25 25.54
CA VAL A 29 2.74 20.73 25.08
C VAL A 29 2.49 19.33 25.64
N LEU A 30 3.44 18.42 25.46
CA LEU A 30 3.32 17.02 25.89
C LEU A 30 3.70 16.80 27.34
N ARG A 31 4.38 17.78 27.97
CA ARG A 31 4.79 17.77 29.39
C ARG A 31 5.59 16.51 29.74
N ALA A 32 6.51 16.12 28.86
CA ALA A 32 7.34 14.95 29.09
C ALA A 32 8.16 15.07 30.38
N ALA A 33 8.16 14.02 31.16
CA ALA A 33 8.80 13.91 32.47
C ALA A 33 10.11 13.08 32.36
N PRO A 34 11.06 13.24 33.31
CA PRO A 34 12.21 12.38 33.40
C PRO A 34 11.81 10.90 33.46
N GLY A 35 12.42 10.09 32.58
CA GLY A 35 12.11 8.68 32.39
C GLY A 35 11.25 8.38 31.16
N ASP A 36 10.59 9.39 30.57
CA ASP A 36 9.83 9.19 29.33
C ASP A 36 10.77 8.89 28.16
N GLU A 37 10.39 7.92 27.33
CA GLU A 37 11.14 7.56 26.14
C GLU A 37 10.53 8.20 24.88
N VAL A 38 11.41 8.67 24.00
CA VAL A 38 11.08 9.28 22.70
C VAL A 38 11.92 8.69 21.59
N MET A 39 11.41 8.76 20.36
CA MET A 39 12.17 8.44 19.15
C MET A 39 12.72 9.71 18.53
N LEU A 40 13.98 9.70 18.15
CA LEU A 40 14.62 10.77 17.41
C LEU A 40 14.85 10.34 15.97
N LEU A 41 14.64 11.24 15.00
CA LEU A 41 14.83 11.03 13.57
C LEU A 41 15.69 12.18 13.02
N ASP A 42 16.74 11.86 12.24
CA ASP A 42 17.61 12.89 11.63
C ASP A 42 17.21 13.30 10.21
N GLY A 43 16.16 12.67 9.66
CA GLY A 43 15.72 12.89 8.27
C GLY A 43 16.64 12.29 7.21
N ARG A 44 17.73 11.62 7.59
CA ARG A 44 18.79 11.09 6.72
C ARG A 44 19.03 9.59 6.93
N GLY A 45 18.11 8.94 7.61
CA GLY A 45 18.16 7.51 7.90
C GLY A 45 18.63 7.17 9.32
N GLY A 46 19.02 8.15 10.13
CA GLY A 46 19.33 7.94 11.55
C GLY A 46 18.05 7.91 12.38
N ARG A 47 17.98 6.92 13.26
CA ARG A 47 16.89 6.72 14.23
C ARG A 47 17.46 6.35 15.58
N ALA A 48 16.98 6.99 16.66
CA ALA A 48 17.44 6.69 18.01
C ALA A 48 16.32 6.67 19.02
N ALA A 49 16.37 5.74 19.96
CA ALA A 49 15.62 5.83 21.20
C ALA A 49 16.38 6.73 22.18
N ALA A 50 15.68 7.68 22.77
CA ALA A 50 16.27 8.57 23.77
C ALA A 50 15.32 8.68 24.99
N VAL A 51 15.90 8.97 26.14
CA VAL A 51 15.17 9.14 27.40
C VAL A 51 15.28 10.59 27.89
N VAL A 52 14.18 11.10 28.40
CA VAL A 52 14.15 12.41 29.07
C VAL A 52 14.89 12.31 30.40
N ARG A 53 15.85 13.20 30.63
CA ARG A 53 16.59 13.35 31.88
C ARG A 53 16.19 14.64 32.62
N PRO A 54 16.51 14.77 33.92
CA PRO A 54 16.30 16.01 34.66
C PRO A 54 16.93 17.22 33.95
N GLY A 55 16.30 18.40 34.04
CA GLY A 55 16.73 19.60 33.36
C GLY A 55 16.37 19.68 31.88
N ARG A 56 15.34 18.94 31.43
CA ARG A 56 14.87 18.91 30.04
C ARG A 56 15.93 18.50 29.03
N ARG A 57 16.75 17.54 29.40
CA ARG A 57 17.79 16.96 28.55
C ARG A 57 17.29 15.65 27.95
N LEU A 58 17.79 15.31 26.77
CA LEU A 58 17.62 13.99 26.17
C LEU A 58 18.95 13.25 26.17
N GLU A 59 18.93 11.98 26.52
CA GLU A 59 20.07 11.08 26.44
C GLU A 59 19.73 9.95 25.48
N VAL A 60 20.60 9.72 24.50
CA VAL A 60 20.46 8.65 23.50
C VAL A 60 20.70 7.30 24.18
N LEU A 61 19.71 6.42 24.13
CA LEU A 61 19.82 5.04 24.64
C LEU A 61 20.35 4.08 23.58
N ARG A 62 19.83 4.22 22.35
CA ARG A 62 20.16 3.34 21.23
C ARG A 62 20.07 4.14 19.92
N TYR A 63 21.02 3.93 19.05
CA TYR A 63 21.07 4.51 17.71
C TYR A 63 21.13 3.39 16.67
N GLU A 64 20.45 3.58 15.57
CA GLU A 64 20.55 2.75 14.39
C GLU A 64 20.53 3.59 13.11
N ARG A 65 21.24 3.13 12.11
CA ARG A 65 21.18 3.66 10.75
C ARG A 65 20.31 2.72 9.92
N VAL A 66 19.17 3.18 9.52
CA VAL A 66 18.25 2.43 8.65
C VAL A 66 18.78 2.54 7.23
N ALA A 67 18.81 1.44 6.49
CA ALA A 67 19.15 1.48 5.06
C ALA A 67 18.00 2.15 4.26
N PRO A 68 18.33 2.92 3.20
CA PRO A 68 17.32 3.50 2.34
C PRO A 68 16.50 2.39 1.65
N GLU A 69 15.23 2.68 1.41
CA GLU A 69 14.36 1.75 0.73
C GLU A 69 14.53 1.84 -0.79
N HIS A 70 14.66 0.69 -1.44
CA HIS A 70 14.70 0.58 -2.90
C HIS A 70 13.45 -0.13 -3.45
N PRO A 71 12.97 0.26 -4.66
CA PRO A 71 13.41 1.44 -5.41
C PRO A 71 13.10 2.75 -4.70
N GLU A 72 13.91 3.79 -4.92
CA GLU A 72 13.54 5.15 -4.53
C GLU A 72 12.31 5.59 -5.32
N LEU A 73 11.30 6.14 -4.62
CA LEU A 73 10.06 6.59 -5.25
C LEU A 73 10.06 8.12 -5.36
N HIS A 74 10.04 8.61 -6.59
CA HIS A 74 9.99 10.02 -6.93
C HIS A 74 8.60 10.40 -7.42
N LEU A 75 7.92 11.28 -6.71
CA LEU A 75 6.59 11.76 -7.08
C LEU A 75 6.69 13.04 -7.92
N TYR A 76 6.31 12.97 -9.19
CA TYR A 76 6.16 14.09 -10.11
C TYR A 76 4.68 14.41 -10.27
N CYS A 77 4.18 15.46 -9.65
CA CYS A 77 2.74 15.71 -9.67
C CYS A 77 2.36 17.18 -9.78
N ALA A 78 1.21 17.43 -10.38
CA ALA A 78 0.54 18.71 -10.24
C ALA A 78 0.21 18.94 -8.75
N MET A 79 0.13 20.20 -8.34
CA MET A 79 -0.16 20.51 -6.94
C MET A 79 -1.66 20.71 -6.74
N PRO A 80 -2.28 19.95 -5.83
CA PRO A 80 -3.68 20.14 -5.50
C PRO A 80 -3.88 21.40 -4.65
N ARG A 81 -5.13 21.83 -4.46
CA ARG A 81 -5.46 22.94 -3.59
C ARG A 81 -5.04 22.66 -2.14
N ARG A 82 -4.70 23.73 -1.41
CA ARG A 82 -4.07 23.75 -0.07
C ARG A 82 -4.38 22.57 0.86
N ASN A 83 -5.64 22.36 1.22
CA ASN A 83 -6.01 21.35 2.22
C ASN A 83 -5.71 19.89 1.75
N ARG A 84 -5.76 19.64 0.44
CA ARG A 84 -5.44 18.33 -0.12
C ARG A 84 -3.93 18.13 -0.27
N LEU A 85 -3.20 19.21 -0.52
CA LEU A 85 -1.75 19.20 -0.60
C LEU A 85 -1.12 18.75 0.72
N ASP A 86 -1.57 19.31 1.84
CA ASP A 86 -1.05 18.97 3.17
C ASP A 86 -1.19 17.46 3.46
N ALA A 87 -2.38 16.92 3.21
CA ALA A 87 -2.64 15.49 3.38
C ALA A 87 -1.79 14.63 2.42
N MET A 88 -1.69 15.04 1.14
CA MET A 88 -0.89 14.33 0.14
C MET A 88 0.59 14.26 0.53
N LEU A 89 1.17 15.38 1.01
CA LEU A 89 2.57 15.43 1.44
C LEU A 89 2.84 14.46 2.60
N THR A 90 1.99 14.50 3.63
CA THR A 90 2.09 13.59 4.77
C THR A 90 1.99 12.13 4.34
N GLN A 91 0.97 11.78 3.54
CA GLN A 91 0.75 10.41 3.07
C GLN A 91 1.83 9.92 2.10
N ALA A 92 2.41 10.80 1.27
CA ALA A 92 3.53 10.45 0.40
C ALA A 92 4.75 9.97 1.21
N VAL A 93 5.03 10.63 2.35
CA VAL A 93 6.06 10.19 3.30
C VAL A 93 5.74 8.83 3.92
N GLU A 94 4.49 8.64 4.33
CA GLU A 94 4.03 7.38 4.96
C GLU A 94 4.20 6.17 4.03
N VAL A 95 3.99 6.36 2.73
CA VAL A 95 4.24 5.31 1.72
C VAL A 95 5.70 5.27 1.23
N GLY A 96 6.56 6.14 1.79
CA GLY A 96 8.01 6.13 1.57
C GLY A 96 8.47 6.81 0.29
N ALA A 97 7.85 7.92 -0.12
CA ALA A 97 8.41 8.76 -1.18
C ALA A 97 9.82 9.25 -0.79
N ALA A 98 10.77 9.14 -1.71
CA ALA A 98 12.14 9.64 -1.53
C ALA A 98 12.29 11.09 -1.99
N ALA A 99 11.46 11.50 -2.97
CA ALA A 99 11.47 12.87 -3.51
C ALA A 99 10.08 13.30 -4.00
N ILE A 100 9.83 14.59 -3.92
CA ILE A 100 8.62 15.25 -4.43
C ILE A 100 9.03 16.35 -5.40
N HIS A 101 8.55 16.24 -6.61
CA HIS A 101 8.80 17.15 -7.74
C HIS A 101 7.47 17.78 -8.16
N PRO A 102 7.18 19.01 -7.74
CA PRO A 102 6.02 19.75 -8.22
C PRO A 102 6.16 20.06 -9.71
N VAL A 103 5.12 19.72 -10.50
CA VAL A 103 5.13 19.86 -11.95
C VAL A 103 4.00 20.77 -12.41
N ARG A 104 4.31 21.72 -13.29
CA ARG A 104 3.34 22.55 -13.97
C ARG A 104 2.97 21.91 -15.31
N PHE A 105 1.78 21.32 -15.37
CA PHE A 105 1.17 20.78 -16.58
C PHE A 105 0.30 21.84 -17.28
N ALA A 106 -0.08 21.60 -18.54
CA ALA A 106 -0.88 22.53 -19.31
C ALA A 106 -2.25 22.85 -18.67
N ARG A 107 -2.83 21.90 -17.93
CA ARG A 107 -4.13 22.06 -17.26
C ARG A 107 -4.00 22.25 -15.74
N SER A 108 -2.84 22.61 -15.25
CA SER A 108 -2.65 22.92 -13.83
C SER A 108 -3.42 24.19 -13.45
N VAL A 109 -4.21 24.12 -12.40
CA VAL A 109 -5.03 25.25 -11.89
C VAL A 109 -4.33 25.97 -10.76
N ALA A 110 -3.56 25.27 -9.94
CA ALA A 110 -2.86 25.82 -8.79
C ALA A 110 -1.39 26.08 -9.11
N GLU A 111 -0.94 27.31 -8.91
CA GLU A 111 0.47 27.63 -8.84
C GLU A 111 0.87 27.68 -7.36
N SER A 112 1.64 26.70 -6.93
CA SER A 112 2.13 26.62 -5.55
C SER A 112 3.62 26.30 -5.61
N GLU A 113 4.41 27.14 -4.93
CA GLU A 113 5.84 26.88 -4.77
C GLU A 113 6.10 26.22 -3.41
N PRO A 114 7.03 25.27 -3.37
CA PRO A 114 7.49 24.69 -2.14
C PRO A 114 8.01 25.73 -1.15
N GLY A 115 7.65 25.56 0.10
CA GLY A 115 8.08 26.45 1.17
C GLY A 115 8.11 25.74 2.51
N GLU A 116 8.40 26.47 3.57
CA GLU A 116 8.55 25.95 4.94
C GLU A 116 7.34 25.12 5.39
N ARG A 117 6.12 25.56 5.03
CA ARG A 117 4.89 24.82 5.34
C ARG A 117 4.90 23.40 4.79
N TRP A 118 5.39 23.18 3.56
CA TRP A 118 5.44 21.83 2.97
C TRP A 118 6.44 20.95 3.71
N LEU A 119 7.60 21.52 4.07
CA LEU A 119 8.59 20.82 4.90
C LEU A 119 8.02 20.38 6.24
N LEU A 120 7.17 21.21 6.87
CA LEU A 120 6.51 20.86 8.11
C LEU A 120 5.61 19.62 7.95
N HIS A 121 4.82 19.54 6.87
CA HIS A 121 3.97 18.37 6.62
C HIS A 121 4.79 17.11 6.30
N LEU A 122 5.90 17.23 5.59
CA LEU A 122 6.82 16.12 5.37
C LEU A 122 7.44 15.63 6.68
N ARG A 123 7.89 16.54 7.55
CA ARG A 123 8.41 16.22 8.89
C ARG A 123 7.32 15.53 9.75
N GLU A 124 6.08 16.04 9.75
CA GLU A 124 4.97 15.38 10.46
C GLU A 124 4.71 13.97 9.94
N GLY A 125 4.74 13.76 8.61
CA GLY A 125 4.64 12.44 8.01
C GLY A 125 5.75 11.49 8.48
N CYS A 126 7.01 11.95 8.55
CA CYS A 126 8.12 11.18 9.10
C CYS A 126 7.89 10.80 10.57
N LYS A 127 7.48 11.77 11.40
CA LYS A 127 7.25 11.54 12.84
C LYS A 127 6.11 10.55 13.06
N GLN A 128 5.03 10.68 12.30
CA GLN A 128 3.86 9.81 12.40
C GLN A 128 4.15 8.37 11.94
N SER A 129 4.85 8.20 10.83
CA SER A 129 5.14 6.89 10.24
C SER A 129 6.39 6.23 10.84
N GLY A 130 7.24 7.00 11.53
CA GLY A 130 8.57 6.55 11.97
C GLY A 130 9.59 6.43 10.82
N ASN A 131 9.29 7.02 9.65
CA ASN A 131 10.20 7.05 8.51
C ASN A 131 11.40 7.96 8.82
N PRO A 132 12.63 7.43 8.92
CA PRO A 132 13.79 8.25 9.23
C PRO A 132 14.34 9.05 8.03
N TYR A 133 13.72 8.93 6.86
CA TYR A 133 14.10 9.64 5.65
C TYR A 133 13.10 10.75 5.32
N LEU A 134 13.56 12.00 5.38
CA LEU A 134 12.79 13.15 4.93
C LEU A 134 12.87 13.23 3.40
N PRO A 135 11.74 13.19 2.66
CA PRO A 135 11.76 13.33 1.22
C PRO A 135 12.41 14.62 0.76
N LYS A 136 13.20 14.55 -0.32
CA LYS A 136 13.72 15.74 -0.98
C LYS A 136 12.58 16.49 -1.64
N LEU A 137 12.52 17.80 -1.43
CA LEU A 137 11.52 18.67 -2.02
C LEU A 137 12.17 19.55 -3.07
N PHE A 138 11.74 19.42 -4.32
CA PHE A 138 12.27 20.17 -5.46
C PHE A 138 11.41 21.40 -5.78
N PRO A 139 11.97 22.45 -6.42
CA PRO A 139 11.17 23.59 -6.91
C PRO A 139 10.20 23.15 -8.01
N THR A 140 9.12 23.92 -8.20
CA THR A 140 8.16 23.66 -9.27
C THR A 140 8.79 23.85 -10.64
N ARG A 141 8.60 22.89 -11.53
CA ARG A 141 9.16 22.92 -12.89
C ARG A 141 8.08 22.75 -13.97
N PRO A 142 8.28 23.30 -15.18
CA PRO A 142 7.47 22.97 -16.34
C PRO A 142 7.54 21.46 -16.64
N PHE A 143 6.45 20.91 -17.19
CA PHE A 143 6.36 19.49 -17.51
C PHE A 143 7.52 18.98 -18.39
N ALA A 144 7.93 19.75 -19.40
CA ALA A 144 9.01 19.34 -20.30
C ALA A 144 10.34 19.12 -19.57
N ASP A 145 10.67 20.02 -18.63
CA ASP A 145 11.92 19.96 -17.86
C ASP A 145 11.85 18.82 -16.83
N ALA A 146 10.70 18.69 -16.17
CA ALA A 146 10.47 17.60 -15.20
C ALA A 146 10.54 16.21 -15.85
N LEU A 147 10.00 16.07 -17.08
CA LEU A 147 10.06 14.83 -17.85
C LEU A 147 11.50 14.47 -18.26
N ALA A 148 12.26 15.46 -18.73
CA ALA A 148 13.67 15.27 -19.12
C ALA A 148 14.52 14.85 -17.91
N GLU A 149 14.34 15.53 -16.77
CA GLU A 149 15.02 15.17 -15.51
C GLU A 149 14.62 13.77 -15.04
N ALA A 150 13.32 13.45 -15.04
CA ALA A 150 12.85 12.15 -14.61
C ALA A 150 13.42 11.01 -15.46
N ALA A 151 13.46 11.19 -16.79
CA ALA A 151 14.02 10.21 -17.71
C ALA A 151 15.53 9.99 -17.52
N ALA A 152 16.26 11.03 -17.08
CA ALA A 152 17.69 10.94 -16.80
C ALA A 152 18.01 10.33 -15.41
N SER A 153 17.12 10.52 -14.42
CA SER A 153 17.40 10.21 -13.01
C SER A 153 16.73 8.92 -12.53
N ASN A 154 15.72 8.42 -13.22
CA ASN A 154 14.99 7.24 -12.79
C ASN A 154 15.16 6.07 -13.77
N SER A 155 15.34 4.87 -13.23
CA SER A 155 15.43 3.64 -14.02
C SER A 155 14.11 3.27 -14.70
N LEU A 156 13.00 3.78 -14.17
CA LEU A 156 11.65 3.55 -14.65
C LEU A 156 10.82 4.82 -14.41
N CYS A 157 10.02 5.21 -15.41
CA CYS A 157 9.02 6.25 -15.23
C CYS A 157 7.64 5.71 -15.58
N CYS A 158 6.63 6.08 -14.79
CA CYS A 158 5.24 5.74 -15.01
C CYS A 158 4.35 6.98 -14.89
N TYR A 159 3.20 6.99 -15.59
CA TYR A 159 2.19 8.03 -15.43
C TYR A 159 0.81 7.44 -15.19
N GLY A 160 -0.04 8.15 -14.47
CA GLY A 160 -1.42 7.74 -14.19
C GLY A 160 -2.27 7.76 -15.45
N ALA A 161 -2.66 6.58 -15.93
CA ALA A 161 -3.54 6.42 -17.09
C ALA A 161 -4.98 6.15 -16.64
N ILE A 162 -5.94 6.66 -17.42
CA ILE A 162 -7.39 6.44 -17.26
C ILE A 162 -7.87 5.58 -18.41
N GLY A 163 -8.76 4.62 -18.15
CA GLY A 163 -9.31 3.72 -19.14
C GLY A 163 -8.51 2.43 -19.32
N GLU A 164 -8.67 1.78 -20.46
CA GLU A 164 -7.96 0.54 -20.77
C GLU A 164 -6.47 0.85 -21.00
N ALA A 165 -5.62 0.30 -20.14
CA ALA A 165 -4.18 0.26 -20.30
C ALA A 165 -3.74 -1.20 -20.30
N GLU A 166 -2.69 -1.51 -21.04
CA GLU A 166 -2.06 -2.82 -20.96
C GLU A 166 -1.64 -3.12 -19.52
N PRO A 167 -1.73 -4.37 -19.08
CA PRO A 167 -1.27 -4.73 -17.75
C PRO A 167 0.18 -4.30 -17.54
N PHE A 168 0.43 -3.54 -16.47
CA PHE A 168 1.78 -3.10 -16.16
C PHE A 168 2.66 -4.31 -15.81
N ALA A 169 3.67 -4.55 -16.64
CA ALA A 169 4.69 -5.57 -16.40
C ALA A 169 5.91 -4.90 -15.75
N ALA A 170 6.30 -5.40 -14.57
CA ALA A 170 7.54 -4.96 -13.94
C ALA A 170 8.74 -5.32 -14.84
N PRO A 171 9.75 -4.44 -14.96
CA PRO A 171 10.99 -4.75 -15.67
C PRO A 171 11.65 -6.02 -15.12
N ALA A 172 12.32 -6.77 -15.97
CA ALA A 172 13.03 -7.99 -15.59
C ALA A 172 14.28 -7.75 -14.73
N GLY A 173 14.77 -6.49 -14.67
CA GLY A 173 15.96 -6.10 -13.93
C GLY A 173 15.68 -5.37 -12.62
N SER A 174 16.73 -5.02 -11.89
CA SER A 174 16.64 -4.14 -10.72
C SER A 174 16.21 -2.74 -11.14
N VAL A 175 15.32 -2.15 -10.39
CA VAL A 175 14.89 -0.77 -10.53
C VAL A 175 15.39 -0.02 -9.31
N ASP A 176 16.30 0.93 -9.49
CA ASP A 176 16.89 1.69 -8.38
C ASP A 176 16.04 2.88 -7.99
N ALA A 177 15.45 3.57 -8.99
CA ALA A 177 14.56 4.70 -8.78
C ALA A 177 13.38 4.70 -9.77
N VAL A 178 12.23 5.16 -9.31
CA VAL A 178 10.98 5.22 -10.10
C VAL A 178 10.40 6.61 -10.04
N GLY A 179 10.14 7.20 -11.22
CA GLY A 179 9.36 8.40 -11.39
C GLY A 179 7.87 8.09 -11.56
N TRP A 180 7.02 8.61 -10.71
CA TRP A 180 5.57 8.51 -10.78
C TRP A 180 4.92 9.84 -11.11
N PHE A 181 4.34 9.97 -12.30
CA PHE A 181 3.69 11.18 -12.79
C PHE A 181 2.18 11.17 -12.55
N VAL A 182 1.68 12.23 -11.91
CA VAL A 182 0.25 12.45 -11.66
C VAL A 182 -0.17 13.81 -12.17
N GLY A 183 -1.11 13.81 -13.10
CA GLY A 183 -1.64 15.03 -13.72
C GLY A 183 -2.59 15.82 -12.82
N PRO A 184 -2.96 17.03 -13.25
CA PRO A 184 -3.97 17.85 -12.61
C PRO A 184 -5.38 17.24 -12.76
N GLU A 185 -6.38 17.82 -12.10
CA GLU A 185 -7.76 17.37 -12.17
C GLU A 185 -8.33 17.36 -13.60
N GLY A 186 -7.82 18.23 -14.49
CA GLY A 186 -8.16 18.25 -15.92
C GLY A 186 -7.46 17.15 -16.75
N GLY A 187 -6.64 16.31 -16.13
CA GLY A 187 -5.85 15.27 -16.78
C GLY A 187 -4.72 15.81 -17.67
N PHE A 188 -3.99 14.92 -18.30
CA PHE A 188 -2.95 15.26 -19.28
C PHE A 188 -3.58 15.67 -20.61
N THR A 189 -2.87 16.53 -21.37
CA THR A 189 -3.25 16.79 -22.74
C THR A 189 -2.77 15.68 -23.68
N PRO A 190 -3.33 15.58 -24.92
CA PRO A 190 -2.83 14.63 -25.91
C PRO A 190 -1.33 14.81 -26.20
N GLU A 191 -0.85 16.05 -26.23
CA GLU A 191 0.55 16.40 -26.46
C GLU A 191 1.44 15.96 -25.27
N GLU A 192 0.98 16.11 -24.04
CA GLU A 192 1.70 15.61 -22.85
C GLU A 192 1.75 14.08 -22.85
N THR A 193 0.64 13.43 -23.21
CA THR A 193 0.57 11.97 -23.31
C THR A 193 1.51 11.44 -24.40
N GLU A 194 1.60 12.13 -25.55
CA GLU A 194 2.52 11.75 -26.62
C GLU A 194 3.99 11.93 -26.19
N ARG A 195 4.31 12.99 -25.46
CA ARG A 195 5.65 13.19 -24.87
C ARG A 195 6.02 12.10 -23.87
N PHE A 196 5.09 11.65 -23.02
CA PHE A 196 5.32 10.48 -22.16
C PHE A 196 5.67 9.24 -22.98
N ARG A 197 4.91 8.98 -24.04
CA ARG A 197 5.12 7.82 -24.92
C ARG A 197 6.49 7.90 -25.62
N ALA A 198 6.83 9.06 -26.17
CA ALA A 198 8.12 9.29 -26.82
C ALA A 198 9.31 9.15 -25.87
N ALA A 199 9.15 9.50 -24.59
CA ALA A 199 10.14 9.34 -23.54
C ALA A 199 10.14 7.92 -22.92
N GLY A 200 9.32 6.99 -23.40
CA GLY A 200 9.26 5.62 -22.87
C GLY A 200 8.61 5.49 -21.51
N VAL A 201 7.91 6.53 -21.03
CA VAL A 201 7.17 6.50 -19.75
C VAL A 201 5.97 5.56 -19.87
N LYS A 202 5.81 4.65 -18.94
CA LYS A 202 4.80 3.60 -18.98
C LYS A 202 3.46 4.06 -18.38
N PRO A 203 2.33 3.77 -19.03
CA PRO A 203 1.03 4.01 -18.43
C PRO A 203 0.81 3.02 -17.26
N LEU A 204 0.28 3.52 -16.14
CA LEU A 204 -0.15 2.72 -15.00
C LEU A 204 -1.60 3.06 -14.69
N ASN A 205 -2.49 2.08 -14.85
CA ASN A 205 -3.89 2.18 -14.44
C ASN A 205 -4.03 1.71 -12.99
N LEU A 206 -4.64 2.54 -12.14
CA LEU A 206 -4.85 2.26 -10.71
C LEU A 206 -6.25 1.70 -10.40
N GLY A 207 -7.07 1.47 -11.42
CA GLY A 207 -8.41 0.90 -11.24
C GLY A 207 -9.44 1.48 -12.21
N PRO A 208 -10.71 1.04 -12.12
CA PRO A 208 -11.76 1.38 -13.09
C PRO A 208 -12.32 2.80 -12.94
N HIS A 209 -12.00 3.49 -11.86
CA HIS A 209 -12.54 4.82 -11.57
C HIS A 209 -11.46 5.89 -11.62
N VAL A 210 -11.86 7.11 -11.99
CA VAL A 210 -10.99 8.30 -11.93
C VAL A 210 -10.72 8.63 -10.47
N LEU A 211 -9.45 8.60 -10.10
CA LEU A 211 -9.00 8.99 -8.76
C LEU A 211 -8.74 10.50 -8.71
N ARG A 212 -8.95 11.09 -7.54
CA ARG A 212 -8.47 12.44 -7.27
C ARG A 212 -6.94 12.47 -7.31
N LEU A 213 -6.35 13.62 -7.64
CA LEU A 213 -4.91 13.80 -7.77
C LEU A 213 -4.17 13.26 -6.54
N GLU A 214 -4.55 13.71 -5.34
CA GLU A 214 -3.93 13.29 -4.09
C GLU A 214 -4.04 11.77 -3.85
N THR A 215 -5.17 11.18 -4.20
CA THR A 215 -5.37 9.74 -4.11
C THR A 215 -4.50 8.99 -5.12
N ALA A 216 -4.46 9.44 -6.37
CA ALA A 216 -3.62 8.83 -7.42
C ALA A 216 -2.13 8.92 -7.07
N ALA A 217 -1.69 10.03 -6.47
CA ALA A 217 -0.31 10.23 -6.03
C ALA A 217 0.10 9.15 -5.03
N VAL A 218 -0.66 8.99 -3.95
CA VAL A 218 -0.34 8.05 -2.87
C VAL A 218 -0.54 6.59 -3.29
N CYS A 219 -1.66 6.28 -3.96
CA CYS A 219 -1.94 4.92 -4.42
C CYS A 219 -0.91 4.43 -5.44
N GLY A 220 -0.51 5.29 -6.39
CA GLY A 220 0.50 4.92 -7.38
C GLY A 220 1.86 4.63 -6.76
N LEU A 221 2.33 5.44 -5.81
CA LEU A 221 3.55 5.16 -5.05
C LEU A 221 3.48 3.81 -4.33
N ALA A 222 2.38 3.53 -3.63
CA ALA A 222 2.19 2.28 -2.91
C ALA A 222 2.15 1.05 -3.84
N VAL A 223 1.45 1.16 -4.97
CA VAL A 223 1.35 0.10 -6.00
C VAL A 223 2.71 -0.16 -6.63
N LEU A 224 3.43 0.88 -7.06
CA LEU A 224 4.78 0.74 -7.66
C LEU A 224 5.76 0.11 -6.68
N ARG A 225 5.79 0.56 -5.41
CA ARG A 225 6.61 -0.09 -4.37
C ARG A 225 6.28 -1.56 -4.22
N ARG A 226 4.99 -1.92 -4.19
CA ARG A 226 4.56 -3.32 -4.03
C ARG A 226 4.98 -4.19 -5.21
N ILE A 227 4.76 -3.70 -6.43
CA ILE A 227 5.07 -4.45 -7.68
C ILE A 227 6.58 -4.64 -7.81
N LEU A 228 7.35 -3.57 -7.61
CA LEU A 228 8.79 -3.59 -7.87
C LEU A 228 9.60 -4.30 -6.77
N ARG A 229 9.14 -4.31 -5.52
CA ARG A 229 9.73 -5.17 -4.47
C ARG A 229 9.49 -6.65 -4.70
N ALA A 230 8.41 -7.03 -5.37
CA ALA A 230 8.11 -8.42 -5.69
C ALA A 230 8.92 -8.94 -6.90
N ALA A 231 9.33 -8.05 -7.80
CA ALA A 231 9.98 -8.41 -9.06
C ALA A 231 11.32 -9.17 -8.89
N PRO A 232 12.28 -8.75 -8.01
CA PRO A 232 13.55 -9.49 -7.86
C PRO A 232 13.36 -10.88 -7.25
N ALA A 233 12.37 -11.08 -6.40
CA ALA A 233 12.07 -12.40 -5.84
C ALA A 233 11.51 -13.36 -6.91
N VAL A 234 10.75 -12.83 -7.86
CA VAL A 234 10.22 -13.59 -9.00
C VAL A 234 11.32 -13.87 -10.03
N ALA A 235 12.21 -12.89 -10.33
CA ALA A 235 13.33 -13.05 -11.24
C ALA A 235 14.37 -14.02 -10.69
N LEU A 236 14.70 -13.98 -9.40
CA LEU A 236 15.62 -14.93 -8.77
C LEU A 236 15.04 -16.34 -8.75
N ALA A 237 13.73 -16.48 -8.51
CA ALA A 237 13.04 -17.76 -8.64
C ALA A 237 13.08 -18.26 -10.09
N ALA A 238 12.83 -17.40 -11.08
CA ALA A 238 12.92 -17.77 -12.50
C ALA A 238 14.35 -18.13 -12.95
N ALA A 239 15.39 -17.40 -12.48
CA ALA A 239 16.78 -17.69 -12.80
C ALA A 239 17.27 -18.99 -12.17
N LEU A 240 16.83 -19.34 -10.98
CA LEU A 240 17.11 -20.63 -10.34
C LEU A 240 16.43 -21.82 -11.03
N PHE A 241 15.35 -21.54 -11.82
CA PHE A 241 14.63 -22.55 -12.61
C PHE A 241 15.08 -22.63 -14.07
N ALA A 242 15.83 -21.63 -14.60
CA ALA A 242 16.34 -21.64 -15.97
C ALA A 242 17.53 -22.61 -16.18
N GLY A 243 18.08 -23.19 -15.11
CA GLY A 243 19.17 -24.16 -15.14
C GLY A 243 18.75 -25.63 -15.18
N GLY A 244 17.46 -25.96 -15.33
CA GLY A 244 16.97 -27.33 -15.36
C GLY A 244 15.99 -27.56 -16.50
N CYS A 245 16.45 -28.15 -17.60
CA CYS A 245 15.62 -28.71 -18.66
C CYS A 245 14.60 -29.70 -18.11
N GLY A 246 13.33 -29.56 -18.51
CA GLY A 246 12.33 -30.58 -18.30
C GLY A 246 10.94 -30.00 -18.14
N ARG A 247 10.22 -29.82 -19.23
CA ARG A 247 8.78 -29.64 -19.25
C ARG A 247 8.14 -30.97 -18.86
N GLU A 248 8.03 -31.20 -17.57
CA GLU A 248 7.07 -32.18 -17.06
C GLU A 248 6.02 -31.36 -16.29
N GLY A 249 4.76 -31.53 -16.64
CA GLY A 249 3.61 -31.05 -15.88
C GLY A 249 3.65 -31.71 -14.50
N GLY A 250 4.47 -31.16 -13.61
CA GLY A 250 4.85 -31.76 -12.35
C GLY A 250 3.79 -31.53 -11.29
N ALA A 251 3.13 -32.60 -10.89
CA ALA A 251 2.38 -32.66 -9.65
C ALA A 251 3.26 -32.11 -8.50
N VAL A 252 2.72 -31.20 -7.70
CA VAL A 252 3.41 -30.66 -6.52
C VAL A 252 3.76 -31.85 -5.61
N THR A 253 5.05 -32.05 -5.38
CA THR A 253 5.49 -33.19 -4.55
C THR A 253 5.09 -32.95 -3.09
N PRO A 254 4.76 -33.99 -2.31
CA PRO A 254 4.43 -33.85 -0.88
C PRO A 254 5.52 -33.18 -0.02
N ARG A 255 6.76 -33.15 -0.53
CA ARG A 255 7.92 -32.52 0.13
C ARG A 255 8.17 -31.08 -0.33
N HIS A 256 7.30 -30.49 -1.13
CA HIS A 256 7.48 -29.10 -1.57
C HIS A 256 7.54 -28.15 -0.35
N PRO A 257 8.56 -27.31 -0.19
CA PRO A 257 8.78 -26.51 1.04
C PRO A 257 7.58 -25.62 1.44
N LEU A 258 6.85 -25.05 0.45
CA LEU A 258 5.68 -24.24 0.72
C LEU A 258 4.48 -25.10 1.15
N LEU A 259 4.36 -26.33 0.62
CA LEU A 259 3.31 -27.25 1.03
C LEU A 259 3.54 -27.72 2.47
N VAL A 260 4.78 -28.10 2.81
CA VAL A 260 5.15 -28.50 4.16
C VAL A 260 4.87 -27.36 5.18
N LYS A 261 5.20 -26.11 4.83
CA LYS A 261 4.88 -24.95 5.68
C LYS A 261 3.37 -24.73 5.82
N ALA A 262 2.62 -24.84 4.73
CA ALA A 262 1.17 -24.67 4.77
C ALA A 262 0.51 -25.71 5.68
N GLU A 263 0.91 -26.99 5.55
CA GLU A 263 0.42 -28.08 6.42
C GLU A 263 0.83 -27.85 7.88
N TYR A 264 2.08 -27.47 8.15
CA TYR A 264 2.54 -27.15 9.48
C TYR A 264 1.65 -26.10 10.17
N TYR A 265 1.37 -24.98 9.52
CA TYR A 265 0.54 -23.93 10.11
C TYR A 265 -0.93 -24.33 10.22
N ARG A 266 -1.45 -25.14 9.29
CA ARG A 266 -2.77 -25.74 9.40
C ARG A 266 -2.90 -26.62 10.66
N GLU A 267 -1.93 -27.47 10.93
CA GLU A 267 -1.89 -28.36 12.09
C GLU A 267 -1.67 -27.62 13.42
N HIS A 268 -1.00 -26.45 13.38
CA HIS A 268 -0.75 -25.63 14.57
C HIS A 268 -1.82 -24.52 14.75
N ASN A 269 -3.00 -24.72 14.18
CA ASN A 269 -4.17 -23.84 14.32
C ASN A 269 -3.95 -22.37 13.91
N ASP A 270 -3.12 -22.14 12.87
CA ASP A 270 -2.97 -20.86 12.21
C ASP A 270 -3.43 -20.94 10.74
N PRO A 271 -4.77 -21.00 10.51
CA PRO A 271 -5.34 -21.18 9.17
C PRO A 271 -5.08 -19.96 8.27
N ALA A 272 -4.92 -18.76 8.85
CA ALA A 272 -4.64 -17.55 8.08
C ALA A 272 -3.25 -17.61 7.43
N LEU A 273 -2.24 -18.07 8.16
CA LEU A 273 -0.88 -18.23 7.65
C LEU A 273 -0.77 -19.43 6.71
N ALA A 274 -1.45 -20.54 7.02
CA ALA A 274 -1.56 -21.70 6.13
C ALA A 274 -2.11 -21.29 4.75
N ARG A 275 -3.19 -20.50 4.71
CA ARG A 275 -3.78 -19.96 3.47
C ARG A 275 -2.77 -19.15 2.66
N GLN A 276 -1.92 -18.33 3.28
CA GLN A 276 -0.91 -17.55 2.58
C GLN A 276 0.10 -18.46 1.86
N PHE A 277 0.54 -19.56 2.51
CA PHE A 277 1.47 -20.50 1.90
C PHE A 277 0.85 -21.31 0.78
N TYR A 278 -0.41 -21.78 0.91
CA TYR A 278 -1.13 -22.43 -0.17
C TYR A 278 -1.32 -21.49 -1.38
N ARG A 279 -1.75 -20.24 -1.15
CA ARG A 279 -1.89 -19.24 -2.23
C ARG A 279 -0.55 -18.92 -2.90
N ARG A 280 0.53 -18.89 -2.13
CA ARG A 280 1.88 -18.71 -2.68
C ARG A 280 2.30 -19.89 -3.53
N LEU A 281 1.98 -21.10 -3.12
CA LEU A 281 2.25 -22.33 -3.88
C LEU A 281 1.47 -22.34 -5.19
N LEU A 282 0.18 -22.01 -5.16
CA LEU A 282 -0.68 -21.95 -6.36
C LEU A 282 -0.29 -20.87 -7.36
N ARG A 283 0.42 -19.82 -6.94
CA ARG A 283 0.98 -18.84 -7.91
C ARG A 283 2.06 -19.46 -8.80
N GLY A 284 2.82 -20.40 -8.30
CA GLY A 284 3.83 -21.13 -9.08
C GLY A 284 3.31 -22.38 -9.75
N HIS A 285 2.22 -22.97 -9.23
CA HIS A 285 1.65 -24.24 -9.66
C HIS A 285 0.11 -24.15 -9.73
N PRO A 286 -0.43 -23.34 -10.65
CA PRO A 286 -1.89 -23.13 -10.74
C PRO A 286 -2.66 -24.41 -11.15
N GLU A 287 -1.97 -25.41 -11.66
CA GLU A 287 -2.51 -26.73 -12.04
C GLU A 287 -2.48 -27.75 -10.89
N ALA A 288 -2.02 -27.38 -9.71
CA ALA A 288 -1.89 -28.29 -8.56
C ALA A 288 -3.27 -28.58 -7.91
N ALA A 289 -4.03 -29.48 -8.50
CA ALA A 289 -5.39 -29.82 -8.08
C ALA A 289 -5.50 -30.09 -6.56
N GLU A 290 -4.61 -30.90 -6.02
CA GLU A 290 -4.61 -31.25 -4.59
C GLU A 290 -4.44 -30.04 -3.68
N VAL A 291 -3.66 -29.05 -4.08
CA VAL A 291 -3.47 -27.80 -3.31
C VAL A 291 -4.73 -26.95 -3.34
N HIS A 292 -5.43 -26.92 -4.49
CA HIS A 292 -6.74 -26.27 -4.57
C HIS A 292 -7.75 -26.92 -3.62
N LEU A 293 -7.81 -28.25 -3.54
CA LEU A 293 -8.72 -28.93 -2.62
C LEU A 293 -8.41 -28.58 -1.16
N ARG A 294 -7.14 -28.64 -0.76
CA ARG A 294 -6.71 -28.30 0.62
C ARG A 294 -7.02 -26.86 1.00
N LEU A 295 -6.80 -25.94 0.07
CA LEU A 295 -7.11 -24.53 0.30
C LEU A 295 -8.62 -24.28 0.35
N ALA A 296 -9.41 -24.97 -0.49
CA ALA A 296 -10.87 -24.91 -0.44
C ALA A 296 -11.40 -25.35 0.92
N THR A 297 -10.96 -26.52 1.40
CA THR A 297 -11.35 -27.06 2.71
C THR A 297 -10.95 -26.11 3.85
N LEU A 298 -9.74 -25.56 3.82
CA LEU A 298 -9.27 -24.60 4.83
C LEU A 298 -10.13 -23.33 4.84
N CYS A 299 -10.46 -22.79 3.67
CA CYS A 299 -11.31 -21.60 3.55
C CYS A 299 -12.74 -21.86 4.01
N ASP A 300 -13.26 -23.06 3.75
CA ASP A 300 -14.63 -23.44 4.10
C ASP A 300 -14.80 -23.74 5.60
N GLU A 301 -13.89 -24.55 6.17
CA GLU A 301 -14.03 -25.10 7.52
C GLU A 301 -13.41 -24.23 8.62
N SER A 302 -12.32 -23.50 8.30
CA SER A 302 -11.52 -22.81 9.32
C SER A 302 -11.53 -21.28 9.20
N LEU A 303 -11.79 -20.73 8.01
CA LEU A 303 -11.69 -19.29 7.76
C LEU A 303 -13.03 -18.63 7.44
N GLU A 304 -14.07 -19.42 7.25
CA GLU A 304 -15.42 -18.92 6.87
C GLU A 304 -15.38 -18.00 5.63
N LEU A 305 -14.59 -18.36 4.61
CA LEU A 305 -14.41 -17.64 3.36
C LEU A 305 -15.11 -18.37 2.19
N PRO A 306 -16.45 -18.37 2.12
CA PRO A 306 -17.19 -19.24 1.20
C PRO A 306 -16.91 -18.94 -0.27
N VAL A 307 -16.71 -17.70 -0.65
CA VAL A 307 -16.41 -17.32 -2.04
C VAL A 307 -15.07 -17.91 -2.51
N GLU A 308 -14.05 -17.83 -1.67
CA GLU A 308 -12.72 -18.38 -1.98
C GLU A 308 -12.76 -19.91 -1.96
N ALA A 309 -13.48 -20.51 -1.03
CA ALA A 309 -13.69 -21.95 -0.96
C ALA A 309 -14.35 -22.47 -2.24
N LEU A 310 -15.43 -21.84 -2.70
CA LEU A 310 -16.13 -22.21 -3.93
C LEU A 310 -15.22 -22.13 -5.16
N TYR A 311 -14.44 -21.05 -5.29
CA TYR A 311 -13.48 -20.90 -6.38
C TYR A 311 -12.47 -22.07 -6.42
N HIS A 312 -11.90 -22.43 -5.28
CA HIS A 312 -10.89 -23.47 -5.22
C HIS A 312 -11.49 -24.89 -5.36
N TYR A 313 -12.72 -25.14 -4.92
CA TYR A 313 -13.43 -26.38 -5.26
C TYR A 313 -13.71 -26.49 -6.76
N ASP A 314 -14.10 -25.38 -7.42
CA ASP A 314 -14.33 -25.38 -8.87
C ASP A 314 -13.02 -25.64 -9.64
N GLU A 315 -11.91 -25.06 -9.23
CA GLU A 315 -10.60 -25.31 -9.83
C GLU A 315 -10.15 -26.77 -9.64
N TYR A 316 -10.33 -27.35 -8.45
CA TYR A 316 -10.07 -28.77 -8.23
C TYR A 316 -10.91 -29.64 -9.16
N LEU A 317 -12.21 -29.39 -9.26
CA LEU A 317 -13.12 -30.13 -10.14
C LEU A 317 -12.81 -29.93 -11.61
N ARG A 318 -12.28 -28.81 -12.02
CA ARG A 318 -11.82 -28.53 -13.39
C ARG A 318 -10.55 -29.32 -13.73
N LEU A 319 -9.61 -29.38 -12.80
CA LEU A 319 -8.28 -29.96 -12.99
C LEU A 319 -8.26 -31.49 -12.85
N THR A 320 -9.27 -32.08 -12.17
CA THR A 320 -9.31 -33.53 -11.95
C THR A 320 -10.27 -34.24 -12.92
N PRO A 321 -9.87 -35.35 -13.56
CA PRO A 321 -10.73 -36.17 -14.43
C PRO A 321 -11.94 -36.75 -13.70
N LYS A 322 -13.02 -37.04 -14.44
CA LYS A 322 -14.16 -37.79 -13.91
C LYS A 322 -13.69 -39.19 -13.50
N GLY A 323 -14.09 -39.63 -12.31
CA GLY A 323 -13.69 -40.92 -11.75
C GLY A 323 -12.47 -40.86 -10.81
N THR A 324 -11.81 -39.72 -10.66
CA THR A 324 -10.71 -39.57 -9.69
C THR A 324 -11.25 -39.75 -8.26
N PRO A 325 -10.58 -40.56 -7.41
CA PRO A 325 -10.94 -40.70 -6.00
C PRO A 325 -11.00 -39.32 -5.30
N GLY A 326 -12.03 -39.10 -4.51
CA GLY A 326 -12.24 -37.80 -3.81
C GLY A 326 -12.97 -36.72 -4.61
N ARG A 327 -13.09 -36.85 -5.95
CA ARG A 327 -13.79 -35.85 -6.77
C ARG A 327 -15.27 -35.72 -6.41
N ALA A 328 -15.95 -36.87 -6.14
CA ALA A 328 -17.35 -36.86 -5.72
C ALA A 328 -17.54 -36.12 -4.39
N SER A 329 -16.69 -36.40 -3.41
CA SER A 329 -16.70 -35.73 -2.12
C SER A 329 -16.44 -34.23 -2.25
N ALA A 330 -15.50 -33.81 -3.10
CA ALA A 330 -15.24 -32.41 -3.37
C ALA A 330 -16.44 -31.69 -4.01
N ALA A 331 -17.19 -32.39 -4.89
CA ALA A 331 -18.42 -31.85 -5.47
C ALA A 331 -19.54 -31.68 -4.42
N ASP A 332 -19.63 -32.57 -3.45
CA ASP A 332 -20.56 -32.48 -2.33
C ASP A 332 -20.17 -31.34 -1.37
N TYR A 333 -18.90 -31.21 -1.01
CA TYR A 333 -18.40 -30.08 -0.21
C TYR A 333 -18.67 -28.73 -0.89
N ARG A 334 -18.39 -28.64 -2.19
CA ARG A 334 -18.71 -27.43 -2.97
C ARG A 334 -20.19 -27.08 -2.92
N ARG A 335 -21.09 -28.09 -3.02
CA ARG A 335 -22.54 -27.90 -2.94
C ARG A 335 -22.94 -27.36 -1.56
N LEU A 336 -22.42 -27.96 -0.48
CA LEU A 336 -22.67 -27.53 0.89
C LEU A 336 -22.16 -26.12 1.17
N ALA A 337 -20.97 -25.77 0.67
CA ALA A 337 -20.41 -24.42 0.77
C ALA A 337 -21.29 -23.39 0.02
N ALA A 338 -21.81 -23.74 -1.15
CA ALA A 338 -22.73 -22.89 -1.91
C ALA A 338 -24.09 -22.72 -1.24
N GLU A 339 -24.58 -23.73 -0.54
CA GLU A 339 -25.83 -23.64 0.25
C GLU A 339 -25.65 -22.76 1.49
N ARG A 340 -24.52 -22.87 2.19
CA ARG A 340 -24.15 -21.99 3.31
C ARG A 340 -24.05 -20.54 2.85
N PHE A 341 -23.32 -20.26 1.80
CA PHE A 341 -23.19 -18.91 1.22
C PHE A 341 -24.56 -18.29 0.89
N ARG A 342 -25.46 -19.05 0.27
CA ARG A 342 -26.80 -18.56 -0.05
C ARG A 342 -27.66 -18.25 1.19
N ARG A 343 -27.52 -19.02 2.26
CA ARG A 343 -28.24 -18.76 3.53
C ARG A 343 -27.74 -17.48 4.20
N ASP A 344 -26.43 -17.29 4.25
CA ASP A 344 -25.81 -16.12 4.85
C ASP A 344 -26.15 -14.84 4.07
N ASP A 345 -26.07 -14.88 2.73
CA ASP A 345 -26.43 -13.75 1.87
C ASP A 345 -27.92 -13.39 1.99
N SER A 346 -28.82 -14.40 2.15
CA SER A 346 -30.25 -14.14 2.36
C SER A 346 -30.53 -13.52 3.73
N ALA A 347 -29.86 -13.95 4.79
CA ALA A 347 -30.01 -13.43 6.14
C ALA A 347 -29.50 -11.98 6.25
N GLU A 348 -28.33 -11.70 5.66
CA GLU A 348 -27.78 -10.35 5.60
C GLU A 348 -28.63 -9.40 4.77
N SER A 349 -29.16 -9.85 3.63
CA SER A 349 -30.10 -9.10 2.80
C SER A 349 -31.41 -8.79 3.55
N GLU A 350 -31.90 -9.71 4.36
CA GLU A 350 -33.11 -9.50 5.16
C GLU A 350 -32.87 -8.52 6.30
N ARG A 351 -31.75 -8.62 6.99
CA ARG A 351 -31.29 -7.67 8.01
C ARG A 351 -31.16 -6.24 7.45
N LEU A 352 -30.50 -6.08 6.30
CA LEU A 352 -30.35 -4.79 5.63
C LEU A 352 -31.72 -4.20 5.18
N ARG A 353 -32.66 -5.03 4.75
CA ARG A 353 -34.03 -4.60 4.43
C ARG A 353 -34.80 -4.13 5.67
N GLU A 354 -34.62 -4.77 6.81
CA GLU A 354 -35.19 -4.34 8.08
C GLU A 354 -34.62 -3.03 8.58
N GLU A 355 -33.31 -2.89 8.54
CA GLU A 355 -32.62 -1.65 8.90
C GLU A 355 -33.03 -0.47 8.03
N ASN A 356 -33.14 -0.67 6.72
CA ASN A 356 -33.67 0.34 5.78
C ASN A 356 -35.14 0.70 6.07
N ARG A 357 -35.96 -0.26 6.47
CA ARG A 357 -37.34 0.03 6.89
C ARG A 357 -37.39 0.89 8.15
N MET A 358 -36.55 0.60 9.13
CA MET A 358 -36.42 1.40 10.36
C MET A 358 -35.96 2.82 10.07
N LEU A 359 -34.89 2.99 9.28
CA LEU A 359 -34.34 4.29 8.90
C LEU A 359 -35.41 5.15 8.15
N ARG A 360 -36.16 4.55 7.24
CA ARG A 360 -37.28 5.25 6.55
C ARG A 360 -38.33 5.73 7.51
N ARG A 361 -38.72 4.93 8.52
CA ARG A 361 -39.70 5.34 9.56
C ARG A 361 -39.16 6.51 10.39
N GLN A 362 -37.89 6.47 10.81
CA GLN A 362 -37.27 7.56 11.53
C GLN A 362 -37.20 8.85 10.72
N LEU A 363 -36.94 8.75 9.42
CA LEU A 363 -36.86 9.88 8.50
C LEU A 363 -38.22 10.55 8.29
N VAL A 364 -39.32 9.76 8.25
CA VAL A 364 -40.67 10.27 8.19
C VAL A 364 -41.05 11.01 9.48
N THR A 365 -40.70 10.45 10.65
CA THR A 365 -40.94 11.06 11.95
C THR A 365 -40.17 12.38 12.10
N LEU A 366 -38.88 12.41 11.69
CA LEU A 366 -38.05 13.62 11.69
C LEU A 366 -38.60 14.71 10.75
N LYS A 367 -39.07 14.34 9.56
CA LYS A 367 -39.70 15.28 8.62
C LYS A 367 -40.95 15.88 9.20
N ARG A 368 -41.80 15.08 9.89
CA ARG A 368 -43.00 15.56 10.57
C ARG A 368 -42.65 16.54 11.68
N LEU A 369 -41.68 16.22 12.55
CA LEU A 369 -41.23 17.11 13.63
C LEU A 369 -40.61 18.42 13.12
N LEU A 370 -39.96 18.40 11.96
CA LEU A 370 -39.41 19.60 11.32
C LEU A 370 -40.51 20.48 10.68
N SER A 371 -41.59 19.87 10.17
CA SER A 371 -42.74 20.60 9.60
C SER A 371 -43.67 21.22 10.67
N GLU A 372 -43.62 20.70 11.89
CA GLU A 372 -44.43 21.20 13.03
C GLU A 372 -43.72 22.28 13.86
N ARG A 373 -42.48 22.70 13.49
CA ARG A 373 -41.81 23.87 14.11
C ARG A 373 -42.42 25.18 13.58
N PRO A 374 -42.96 26.05 14.43
CA PRO A 374 -43.41 27.36 14.00
C PRO A 374 -42.20 28.18 13.49
N PRO A 375 -42.42 29.08 12.50
CA PRO A 375 -41.35 29.97 12.05
C PRO A 375 -40.84 30.80 13.22
N GLN A 376 -39.57 30.75 13.47
CA GLN A 376 -38.90 31.66 14.40
C GLN A 376 -38.99 33.06 13.78
N LEU A 377 -39.70 33.98 14.48
CA LEU A 377 -39.74 35.43 14.24
C LEU A 377 -38.39 36.06 14.48
#